data_c279d1d7bc34155c04211ff0ee07ce19
#
_entry.id   c279d1d7bc34155c04211ff0ee07ce19
#
_cell.length_a   1.000
_cell.length_b   1.000
_cell.length_c   1.000
_cell.angle_alpha   90.00
_cell.angle_beta   90.00
_cell.angle_gamma   90.00
#
_symmetry.space_group_name_H-M   'P 1'
#
loop_
_entity.id
_entity.type
_entity.pdbx_description
1 polymer ?
#
loop_
_entity_poly.entity_id
_entity_poly.type
_entity_poly.pdbx_seq_one_letter_code
_entity_poly.pdbx_strand_id
1 'polypeptide(L)'
;VAQAHDFIVSFPDGYETILGQGGVNISGGQKQRLCIARALLKQPKILILDDSTSAVDTATEAKIREGIRAYGKDITVVIIAQRITSVCDAEKIIVLDEGKVNATGTHSELLQNNKIYQEVYCSQQKGVSE
;
A
#
# COMPACT_ATOMS: atom_id res chain seq x y z
N VAL A 1 10.05 5.14 -7.39
CA VAL A 1 9.47 4.34 -6.28
C VAL A 1 7.99 4.67 -6.12
N ALA A 2 7.61 5.85 -5.69
CA ALA A 2 6.22 6.23 -5.36
C ALA A 2 5.27 6.39 -6.55
N GLN A 3 5.73 6.18 -7.79
CA GLN A 3 4.95 6.35 -9.03
C GLN A 3 4.30 7.74 -9.17
N ALA A 4 5.01 8.79 -8.75
CA ALA A 4 4.50 10.16 -8.75
C ALA A 4 4.96 11.00 -9.96
N HIS A 5 6.06 10.66 -10.60
CA HIS A 5 6.69 11.45 -11.65
C HIS A 5 5.73 11.75 -12.81
N ASP A 6 5.12 10.72 -13.38
CA ASP A 6 4.33 10.85 -14.62
C ASP A 6 3.14 11.81 -14.46
N PHE A 7 2.42 11.74 -13.34
CA PHE A 7 1.32 12.67 -13.14
C PHE A 7 1.81 14.09 -12.80
N ILE A 8 2.97 14.24 -12.13
CA ILE A 8 3.53 15.56 -11.84
C ILE A 8 3.90 16.27 -13.14
N VAL A 9 4.61 15.61 -14.04
CA VAL A 9 5.02 16.22 -15.32
C VAL A 9 3.86 16.42 -16.28
N SER A 10 2.70 15.81 -16.04
CA SER A 10 1.48 16.06 -16.83
C SER A 10 0.78 17.39 -16.47
N PHE A 11 1.12 18.02 -15.36
CA PHE A 11 0.63 19.36 -15.03
C PHE A 11 1.35 20.43 -15.87
N PRO A 12 0.69 21.56 -16.18
CA PRO A 12 1.30 22.65 -16.96
C PRO A 12 2.62 23.14 -16.39
N ASP A 13 2.72 23.25 -15.06
CA ASP A 13 3.92 23.73 -14.36
C ASP A 13 4.79 22.59 -13.81
N GLY A 14 4.47 21.33 -14.11
CA GLY A 14 5.23 20.16 -13.68
C GLY A 14 5.48 20.15 -12.17
N TYR A 15 6.73 20.07 -11.75
CA TYR A 15 7.16 20.08 -10.36
C TYR A 15 6.96 21.42 -9.65
N GLU A 16 6.81 22.52 -10.39
CA GLU A 16 6.54 23.86 -9.86
C GLU A 16 5.04 24.10 -9.64
N THR A 17 4.20 23.11 -9.91
CA THR A 17 2.75 23.20 -9.73
C THR A 17 2.41 23.47 -8.27
N ILE A 18 1.70 24.58 -8.03
CA ILE A 18 1.24 24.95 -6.69
C ILE A 18 0.05 24.07 -6.31
N LEU A 19 0.21 23.30 -5.24
CA LEU A 19 -0.89 22.54 -4.66
C LEU A 19 -1.73 23.42 -3.75
N GLY A 20 -3.04 23.43 -3.96
CA GLY A 20 -3.98 24.12 -3.06
C GLY A 20 -3.93 23.51 -1.65
N GLN A 21 -4.47 24.24 -0.67
CA GLN A 21 -4.54 23.78 0.72
C GLN A 21 -5.19 22.39 0.81
N GLY A 22 -4.51 21.44 1.45
CA GLY A 22 -4.94 20.04 1.50
C GLY A 22 -4.89 19.29 0.15
N GLY A 23 -4.25 19.86 -0.88
CA GLY A 23 -4.13 19.25 -2.21
C GLY A 23 -5.47 19.09 -2.91
N VAL A 24 -6.33 20.12 -2.87
CA VAL A 24 -7.69 20.10 -3.44
C VAL A 24 -7.70 19.90 -4.96
N ASN A 25 -6.61 20.19 -5.63
CA ASN A 25 -6.43 20.10 -7.09
C ASN A 25 -5.79 18.79 -7.56
N ILE A 26 -5.64 17.81 -6.68
CA ILE A 26 -5.12 16.48 -7.03
C ILE A 26 -6.01 15.37 -6.47
N SER A 27 -6.00 14.19 -7.13
CA SER A 27 -6.78 13.03 -6.70
C SER A 27 -6.28 12.42 -5.38
N GLY A 28 -7.12 11.63 -4.71
CA GLY A 28 -6.74 10.90 -3.50
C GLY A 28 -5.53 9.99 -3.72
N GLY A 29 -5.49 9.24 -4.81
CA GLY A 29 -4.36 8.38 -5.16
C GLY A 29 -3.07 9.17 -5.48
N GLN A 30 -3.18 10.37 -6.07
CA GLN A 30 -2.04 11.27 -6.26
C GLN A 30 -1.50 11.77 -4.92
N LYS A 31 -2.40 12.17 -3.98
CA LYS A 31 -2.01 12.55 -2.61
C LYS A 31 -1.28 11.43 -1.90
N GLN A 32 -1.82 10.21 -1.94
CA GLN A 32 -1.20 9.04 -1.30
C GLN A 32 0.21 8.79 -1.86
N ARG A 33 0.39 8.83 -3.18
CA ARG A 33 1.70 8.67 -3.82
C ARG A 33 2.70 9.76 -3.40
N LEU A 34 2.28 11.01 -3.28
CA LEU A 34 3.13 12.10 -2.76
C LEU A 34 3.49 11.89 -1.28
N CYS A 35 2.56 11.41 -0.45
CA CYS A 35 2.84 11.09 0.95
C CYS A 35 3.88 9.97 1.08
N ILE A 36 3.79 8.92 0.24
CA ILE A 36 4.80 7.85 0.19
C ILE A 36 6.16 8.42 -0.24
N ALA A 37 6.22 9.24 -1.30
CA ALA A 37 7.45 9.89 -1.75
C ALA A 37 8.09 10.70 -0.63
N ARG A 38 7.29 11.50 0.08
CA ARG A 38 7.76 12.33 1.22
C ARG A 38 8.31 11.49 2.37
N ALA A 39 7.68 10.34 2.68
CA ALA A 39 8.16 9.44 3.72
C ALA A 39 9.50 8.80 3.34
N LEU A 40 9.65 8.38 2.09
CA LEU A 40 10.88 7.76 1.58
C LEU A 40 12.08 8.72 1.53
N LEU A 41 11.84 10.02 1.29
CA LEU A 41 12.91 11.04 1.31
C LEU A 41 13.65 11.13 2.64
N LYS A 42 13.01 10.74 3.74
CA LYS A 42 13.63 10.71 5.07
C LYS A 42 14.55 9.51 5.28
N GLN A 43 14.66 8.60 4.32
CA GLN A 43 15.44 7.36 4.43
C GLN A 43 15.16 6.59 5.73
N PRO A 44 13.89 6.26 6.02
CA PRO A 44 13.50 5.68 7.29
C PRO A 44 14.07 4.27 7.46
N LYS A 45 14.34 3.85 8.69
CA LYS A 45 14.64 2.45 9.03
C LYS A 45 13.36 1.61 9.15
N ILE A 46 12.24 2.25 9.50
CA ILE A 46 10.92 1.63 9.58
C ILE A 46 9.96 2.53 8.79
N LEU A 47 9.32 1.95 7.78
CA LEU A 47 8.28 2.60 6.98
C LEU A 47 6.92 1.98 7.31
N ILE A 48 5.99 2.78 7.82
CA ILE A 48 4.63 2.35 8.12
C ILE A 48 3.70 2.91 7.04
N LEU A 49 2.99 2.04 6.35
CA LEU A 49 2.00 2.34 5.33
C LEU A 49 0.62 1.94 5.86
N ASP A 50 -0.06 2.90 6.50
CA ASP A 50 -1.40 2.70 7.04
C ASP A 50 -2.43 3.18 6.00
N ASP A 51 -3.09 2.22 5.36
CA ASP A 51 -4.07 2.44 4.27
C ASP A 51 -3.59 3.40 3.17
N SER A 52 -2.25 3.46 2.98
CA SER A 52 -1.58 4.49 2.17
C SER A 52 -1.74 4.29 0.67
N THR A 53 -2.39 3.21 0.23
CA THR A 53 -2.64 2.87 -1.18
C THR A 53 -4.11 2.59 -1.50
N SER A 54 -5.02 2.85 -0.57
CA SER A 54 -6.46 2.54 -0.72
C SER A 54 -7.14 3.24 -1.91
N ALA A 55 -6.69 4.45 -2.25
CA ALA A 55 -7.17 5.23 -3.38
C ALA A 55 -6.32 5.06 -4.65
N VAL A 56 -5.34 4.15 -4.63
CA VAL A 56 -4.48 3.83 -5.77
C VAL A 56 -5.00 2.56 -6.45
N ASP A 57 -4.96 2.51 -7.78
CA ASP A 57 -5.31 1.31 -8.53
C ASP A 57 -4.31 0.17 -8.28
N THR A 58 -4.77 -1.07 -8.45
CA THR A 58 -4.00 -2.27 -8.11
C THR A 58 -2.68 -2.38 -8.86
N ALA A 59 -2.64 -1.96 -10.13
CA ALA A 59 -1.42 -2.04 -10.95
C ALA A 59 -0.36 -1.03 -10.46
N THR A 60 -0.78 0.19 -10.16
CA THR A 60 0.10 1.23 -9.60
C THR A 60 0.56 0.84 -8.20
N GLU A 61 -0.32 0.28 -7.36
CA GLU A 61 0.03 -0.22 -6.03
C GLU A 61 1.12 -1.30 -6.11
N ALA A 62 1.00 -2.27 -7.01
CA ALA A 62 2.01 -3.31 -7.21
C ALA A 62 3.40 -2.71 -7.56
N LYS A 63 3.44 -1.72 -8.46
CA LYS A 63 4.67 -1.01 -8.82
C LYS A 63 5.27 -0.23 -7.64
N ILE A 64 4.43 0.36 -6.78
CA ILE A 64 4.89 1.03 -5.56
C ILE A 64 5.55 0.02 -4.62
N ARG A 65 4.91 -1.13 -4.36
CA ARG A 65 5.47 -2.18 -3.50
C ARG A 65 6.81 -2.70 -4.04
N GLU A 66 6.88 -3.00 -5.34
CA GLU A 66 8.12 -3.42 -5.99
C GLU A 66 9.21 -2.34 -5.85
N GLY A 67 8.85 -1.08 -6.11
CA GLY A 67 9.76 0.05 -5.96
C GLY A 67 10.27 0.24 -4.54
N ILE A 68 9.44 0.04 -3.52
CA ILE A 68 9.85 0.10 -2.10
C ILE A 68 10.82 -1.04 -1.77
N ARG A 69 10.55 -2.27 -2.23
CA ARG A 69 11.46 -3.41 -2.05
C ARG A 69 12.84 -3.17 -2.68
N ALA A 70 12.85 -2.60 -3.89
CA ALA A 70 14.10 -2.30 -4.58
C ALA A 70 14.88 -1.14 -3.95
N TYR A 71 14.16 -0.14 -3.40
CA TYR A 71 14.75 1.05 -2.79
C TYR A 71 15.43 0.76 -1.47
N GLY A 72 14.87 -0.11 -0.65
CA GLY A 72 15.28 -0.26 0.74
C GLY A 72 15.48 -1.69 1.19
N LYS A 73 16.63 -2.32 0.85
CA LYS A 73 16.98 -3.65 1.38
C LYS A 73 17.10 -3.68 2.92
N ASP A 74 17.33 -2.52 3.55
CA ASP A 74 17.52 -2.36 4.99
C ASP A 74 16.35 -1.64 5.69
N ILE A 75 15.20 -1.52 5.03
CA ILE A 75 14.01 -0.89 5.59
C ILE A 75 13.02 -1.97 6.04
N THR A 76 12.60 -1.90 7.29
CA THR A 76 11.44 -2.69 7.75
C THR A 76 10.17 -1.99 7.28
N VAL A 77 9.35 -2.69 6.49
CA VAL A 77 8.09 -2.15 5.97
C VAL A 77 6.92 -2.79 6.71
N VAL A 78 6.09 -1.97 7.33
CA VAL A 78 4.82 -2.39 7.97
C VAL A 78 3.68 -1.88 7.11
N ILE A 79 2.87 -2.78 6.57
CA ILE A 79 1.72 -2.45 5.73
C ILE A 79 0.45 -2.79 6.50
N ILE A 80 -0.42 -1.80 6.68
CA ILE A 80 -1.77 -1.98 7.20
C ILE A 80 -2.71 -1.77 6.04
N ALA A 81 -3.41 -2.81 5.63
CA ALA A 81 -4.31 -2.77 4.49
C ALA A 81 -5.52 -3.68 4.68
N GLN A 82 -6.61 -3.31 4.02
CA GLN A 82 -7.84 -4.09 4.01
C GLN A 82 -7.84 -5.13 2.87
N ARG A 83 -7.11 -4.86 1.77
CA ARG A 83 -7.01 -5.77 0.63
C ARG A 83 -5.91 -6.81 0.86
N ILE A 84 -6.26 -8.09 0.77
CA ILE A 84 -5.27 -9.18 0.88
C ILE A 84 -4.20 -9.08 -0.22
N THR A 85 -4.57 -8.64 -1.42
CA THR A 85 -3.61 -8.42 -2.52
C THR A 85 -2.51 -7.42 -2.18
N SER A 86 -2.74 -6.52 -1.22
CA SER A 86 -1.75 -5.56 -0.75
C SER A 86 -0.69 -6.16 0.17
N VAL A 87 -0.99 -7.32 0.80
CA VAL A 87 -0.13 -7.94 1.83
C VAL A 87 0.27 -9.38 1.51
N CYS A 88 -0.27 -9.99 0.44
CA CYS A 88 -0.03 -11.41 0.12
C CYS A 88 1.44 -11.78 -0.12
N ASP A 89 2.26 -10.79 -0.50
CA ASP A 89 3.70 -11.00 -0.72
C ASP A 89 4.55 -10.64 0.51
N ALA A 90 3.95 -10.29 1.65
CA ALA A 90 4.69 -9.97 2.86
C ALA A 90 5.35 -11.23 3.45
N GLU A 91 6.55 -11.09 3.99
CA GLU A 91 7.27 -12.18 4.68
C GLU A 91 6.50 -12.69 5.89
N LYS A 92 5.75 -11.81 6.55
CA LYS A 92 4.91 -12.13 7.70
C LYS A 92 3.63 -11.31 7.64
N ILE A 93 2.50 -11.97 7.77
CA ILE A 93 1.17 -11.36 7.90
C ILE A 93 0.69 -11.59 9.31
N ILE A 94 0.13 -10.55 9.93
CA ILE A 94 -0.50 -10.59 11.24
C ILE A 94 -2.00 -10.37 11.04
N VAL A 95 -2.81 -11.35 11.41
CA VAL A 95 -4.28 -11.25 11.40
C VAL A 95 -4.73 -10.73 12.76
N LEU A 96 -5.41 -9.58 12.74
CA LEU A 96 -6.01 -8.99 13.95
C LEU A 96 -7.52 -9.27 13.96
N ASP A 97 -8.02 -9.65 15.12
CA ASP A 97 -9.45 -9.86 15.38
C ASP A 97 -9.79 -9.35 16.77
N GLU A 98 -10.84 -8.55 16.89
CA GLU A 98 -11.27 -7.92 18.15
C GLU A 98 -10.12 -7.28 18.97
N GLY A 99 -9.20 -6.60 18.27
CA GLY A 99 -8.05 -5.92 18.89
C GLY A 99 -6.94 -6.83 19.39
N LYS A 100 -6.96 -8.12 19.03
CA LYS A 100 -5.96 -9.12 19.42
C LYS A 100 -5.33 -9.76 18.20
N VAL A 101 -4.11 -10.28 18.36
CA VAL A 101 -3.47 -11.11 17.33
C VAL A 101 -4.19 -12.47 17.31
N ASN A 102 -4.88 -12.74 16.20
CA ASN A 102 -5.57 -14.01 15.97
C ASN A 102 -4.62 -15.07 15.39
N ALA A 103 -3.83 -14.68 14.37
CA ALA A 103 -2.85 -15.56 13.75
C ALA A 103 -1.69 -14.75 13.15
N THR A 104 -0.58 -15.45 12.92
CA THR A 104 0.57 -14.93 12.16
C THR A 104 1.08 -16.00 11.21
N GLY A 105 1.55 -15.61 10.02
CA GLY A 105 2.10 -16.53 9.03
C GLY A 105 2.29 -15.87 7.68
N THR A 106 2.68 -16.65 6.70
CA THR A 106 2.68 -16.28 5.28
C THR A 106 1.27 -16.38 4.71
N HIS A 107 1.06 -15.80 3.53
CA HIS A 107 -0.20 -15.92 2.80
C HIS A 107 -0.68 -17.37 2.65
N SER A 108 0.23 -18.27 2.24
CA SER A 108 -0.09 -19.69 2.02
C SER A 108 -0.45 -20.41 3.32
N GLU A 109 0.26 -20.15 4.41
CA GLU A 109 -0.02 -20.74 5.72
C GLU A 109 -1.37 -20.30 6.26
N LEU A 110 -1.68 -18.99 6.14
CA LEU A 110 -2.94 -18.43 6.61
C LEU A 110 -4.13 -18.89 5.78
N LEU A 111 -3.97 -19.07 4.46
CA LEU A 111 -5.00 -19.65 3.61
C LEU A 111 -5.31 -21.11 3.97
N GLN A 112 -4.34 -21.86 4.48
CA GLN A 112 -4.56 -23.24 4.89
C GLN A 112 -5.13 -23.37 6.30
N ASN A 113 -4.73 -22.48 7.22
CA ASN A 113 -4.89 -22.73 8.64
C ASN A 113 -5.72 -21.67 9.40
N ASN A 114 -6.06 -20.52 8.76
CA ASN A 114 -6.79 -19.45 9.43
C ASN A 114 -8.13 -19.16 8.77
N LYS A 115 -9.21 -19.43 9.49
CA LYS A 115 -10.58 -19.30 8.97
C LYS A 115 -10.93 -17.84 8.64
N ILE A 116 -10.55 -16.88 9.50
CA ILE A 116 -10.83 -15.45 9.27
C ILE A 116 -10.14 -14.97 7.99
N TYR A 117 -8.87 -15.34 7.80
CA TYR A 117 -8.12 -14.98 6.61
C TYR A 117 -8.73 -15.58 5.33
N GLN A 118 -9.18 -16.84 5.39
CA GLN A 118 -9.88 -17.51 4.29
C GLN A 118 -11.18 -16.80 3.92
N GLU A 119 -12.00 -16.44 4.91
CA GLU A 119 -13.27 -15.75 4.70
C GLU A 119 -13.08 -14.40 4.02
N VAL A 120 -12.10 -13.60 4.49
CA VAL A 120 -11.75 -12.31 3.90
C VAL A 120 -11.24 -12.50 2.46
N TYR A 121 -10.36 -13.46 2.23
CA TYR A 121 -9.83 -13.77 0.91
C TYR A 121 -10.96 -14.15 -0.07
N CYS A 122 -11.82 -15.09 0.32
CA CYS A 122 -12.94 -15.53 -0.51
C CYS A 122 -13.93 -14.40 -0.83
N SER A 123 -14.20 -13.51 0.15
CA SER A 123 -15.11 -12.37 -0.07
C SER A 123 -14.56 -11.40 -1.09
N GLN A 124 -13.25 -11.15 -1.06
CA GLN A 124 -12.59 -10.24 -2.01
C GLN A 124 -12.46 -10.82 -3.42
N GLN A 125 -12.32 -12.15 -3.55
CA GLN A 125 -12.31 -12.80 -4.87
C GLN A 125 -13.68 -12.74 -5.56
N LYS A 126 -14.78 -12.85 -4.83
CA LYS A 126 -16.14 -12.76 -5.39
C LYS A 126 -16.46 -11.37 -5.91
N GLY A 127 -15.95 -10.30 -5.30
CA GLY A 127 -16.16 -8.92 -5.74
C GLY A 127 -15.35 -8.51 -6.99
N VAL A 128 -14.47 -9.37 -7.50
CA VAL A 128 -13.69 -9.13 -8.74
C VAL A 128 -14.36 -9.77 -9.96
N SER A 129 -15.41 -10.60 -9.75
CA SER A 129 -16.08 -11.40 -10.80
C SER A 129 -17.40 -10.77 -11.28
N GLU A 130 -17.73 -9.56 -10.87
CA GLU A 130 -18.82 -8.73 -11.39
C GLU A 130 -18.25 -7.48 -12.08
#